data_4602cebfb991034a7ea8419853dfc57a
#
_entry.id   4602cebfb991034a7ea8419853dfc57a
#
_cell.length_a   1.000
_cell.length_b   1.000
_cell.length_c   1.000
_cell.angle_alpha   90.00
_cell.angle_beta   90.00
_cell.angle_gamma   90.00
#
_symmetry.space_group_name_H-M   'P 1'
#
loop_
_entity.id
_entity.type
_entity.pdbx_description
1 polymer ?
#
loop_
_entity_poly.entity_id
_entity_poly.type
_entity_poly.pdbx_seq_one_letter_code
_entity_poly.pdbx_strand_id
1 'polypeptide(L)'
;MSRIAKKLSNPRVRRRLKIGLFLYGGVILLGVVFKVAYDIGYFDAQALKEAKKAEMPTTRPELTLEAAQHIVTGALKEDPTNPKTLVVQIVDNNQKLAALIIESDKLKKVAWLIDRRIFFTGDLFNDDGYNLTEGIEKQNNIPHNSD
;
A
#
# COMPACT_ATOMS: atom_id res chain seq x y z
N MET A 1 11.74 -63.76 -34.78
CA MET A 1 11.88 -62.44 -34.12
C MET A 1 10.94 -61.42 -34.76
N SER A 2 10.06 -60.81 -33.99
CA SER A 2 9.01 -59.90 -34.51
C SER A 2 9.62 -58.64 -35.10
N ARG A 3 9.01 -58.06 -36.14
CA ARG A 3 9.44 -56.84 -36.82
C ARG A 3 9.53 -55.64 -35.85
N ILE A 4 8.82 -55.69 -34.72
CA ILE A 4 8.79 -54.69 -33.67
C ILE A 4 10.09 -54.67 -32.86
N ALA A 5 10.65 -55.85 -32.53
CA ALA A 5 11.91 -55.95 -31.79
C ALA A 5 13.10 -55.36 -32.56
N LYS A 6 13.11 -55.55 -33.91
CA LYS A 6 14.16 -55.00 -34.78
C LYS A 6 14.11 -53.46 -34.92
N LYS A 7 12.92 -52.83 -34.79
CA LYS A 7 12.74 -51.39 -34.83
C LYS A 7 13.18 -50.70 -33.52
N LEU A 8 13.01 -51.38 -32.39
CA LEU A 8 13.43 -50.89 -31.06
C LEU A 8 14.95 -51.00 -30.80
N SER A 9 15.68 -51.78 -31.58
CA SER A 9 17.15 -51.91 -31.47
C SER A 9 17.90 -50.73 -32.11
N ASN A 10 17.24 -49.90 -32.91
CA ASN A 10 17.88 -48.75 -33.54
C ASN A 10 18.14 -47.61 -32.49
N PRO A 11 19.42 -47.22 -32.30
CA PRO A 11 19.78 -46.25 -31.26
C PRO A 11 19.10 -44.86 -31.42
N ARG A 12 18.79 -44.48 -32.67
CA ARG A 12 18.07 -43.24 -32.96
C ARG A 12 16.60 -43.29 -32.52
N VAL A 13 15.95 -44.46 -32.67
CA VAL A 13 14.57 -44.67 -32.23
C VAL A 13 14.50 -44.72 -30.71
N ARG A 14 15.44 -45.42 -30.06
CA ARG A 14 15.54 -45.44 -28.58
C ARG A 14 15.72 -44.05 -27.99
N ARG A 15 16.54 -43.20 -28.62
CA ARG A 15 16.77 -41.81 -28.13
C ARG A 15 15.51 -40.94 -28.25
N ARG A 16 14.79 -41.06 -29.38
CA ARG A 16 13.52 -40.35 -29.60
C ARG A 16 12.42 -40.82 -28.65
N LEU A 17 12.36 -42.11 -28.38
CA LEU A 17 11.39 -42.69 -27.46
C LEU A 17 11.66 -42.23 -26.01
N LYS A 18 12.92 -42.17 -25.58
CA LYS A 18 13.30 -41.63 -24.26
C LYS A 18 12.95 -40.17 -24.11
N ILE A 19 13.20 -39.33 -25.12
CA ILE A 19 12.87 -37.92 -25.12
C ILE A 19 11.33 -37.73 -25.09
N GLY A 20 10.59 -38.52 -25.89
CA GLY A 20 9.12 -38.47 -25.89
C GLY A 20 8.52 -38.87 -24.54
N LEU A 21 9.07 -39.92 -23.89
CA LEU A 21 8.62 -40.39 -22.59
C LEU A 21 8.90 -39.35 -21.49
N PHE A 22 10.05 -38.69 -21.59
CA PHE A 22 10.45 -37.65 -20.63
C PHE A 22 9.56 -36.40 -20.76
N LEU A 23 9.25 -35.97 -22.00
CA LEU A 23 8.34 -34.87 -22.27
C LEU A 23 6.92 -35.19 -21.81
N TYR A 24 6.43 -36.38 -22.09
CA TYR A 24 5.08 -36.82 -21.71
C TYR A 24 4.95 -36.93 -20.17
N GLY A 25 5.97 -37.51 -19.51
CA GLY A 25 6.02 -37.57 -18.04
C GLY A 25 6.07 -36.17 -17.39
N GLY A 26 6.83 -35.24 -17.99
CA GLY A 26 6.91 -33.86 -17.53
C GLY A 26 5.57 -33.12 -17.60
N VAL A 27 4.82 -33.33 -18.70
CA VAL A 27 3.49 -32.69 -18.85
C VAL A 27 2.49 -33.25 -17.85
N ILE A 28 2.50 -34.56 -17.59
CA ILE A 28 1.62 -35.20 -16.60
C ILE A 28 1.97 -34.66 -15.18
N LEU A 29 3.25 -34.60 -14.85
CA LEU A 29 3.71 -34.12 -13.55
C LEU A 29 3.29 -32.66 -13.32
N LEU A 30 3.45 -31.79 -14.33
CA LEU A 30 2.99 -30.41 -14.31
C LEU A 30 1.47 -30.34 -14.12
N GLY A 31 0.70 -31.16 -14.81
CA GLY A 31 -0.76 -31.22 -14.69
C GLY A 31 -1.20 -31.63 -13.28
N VAL A 32 -0.52 -32.61 -12.67
CA VAL A 32 -0.81 -33.05 -11.29
C VAL A 32 -0.47 -31.94 -10.28
N VAL A 33 0.69 -31.30 -10.42
CA VAL A 33 1.08 -30.19 -9.55
C VAL A 33 0.10 -29.02 -9.66
N PHE A 34 -0.35 -28.68 -10.87
CA PHE A 34 -1.33 -27.64 -11.10
C PHE A 34 -2.70 -27.99 -10.50
N LYS A 35 -3.13 -29.25 -10.65
CA LYS A 35 -4.38 -29.71 -10.04
C LYS A 35 -4.33 -29.69 -8.52
N VAL A 36 -3.25 -30.16 -7.93
CA VAL A 36 -3.06 -30.14 -6.47
C VAL A 36 -3.03 -28.70 -5.97
N ALA A 37 -2.31 -27.79 -6.65
CA ALA A 37 -2.28 -26.38 -6.29
C ALA A 37 -3.67 -25.70 -6.41
N TYR A 38 -4.46 -26.11 -7.39
CA TYR A 38 -5.85 -25.65 -7.56
C TYR A 38 -6.77 -26.18 -6.45
N ASP A 39 -6.67 -27.49 -6.16
CA ASP A 39 -7.51 -28.17 -5.13
C ASP A 39 -7.18 -27.68 -3.70
N ILE A 40 -5.94 -27.20 -3.44
CA ILE A 40 -5.54 -26.61 -2.15
C ILE A 40 -5.97 -25.12 -2.05
N GLY A 41 -6.60 -24.57 -3.09
CA GLY A 41 -7.01 -23.15 -3.10
C GLY A 41 -5.84 -22.15 -3.24
N TYR A 42 -4.65 -22.63 -3.68
CA TYR A 42 -3.49 -21.76 -3.86
C TYR A 42 -3.73 -20.62 -4.87
N PHE A 43 -4.69 -20.81 -5.77
CA PHE A 43 -5.13 -19.83 -6.76
C PHE A 43 -6.53 -19.29 -6.48
N ASP A 44 -7.06 -19.48 -5.27
CA ASP A 44 -8.36 -18.96 -4.92
C ASP A 44 -8.29 -17.43 -4.76
N ALA A 45 -8.54 -16.75 -5.89
CA ALA A 45 -8.55 -15.30 -5.96
C ALA A 45 -9.66 -14.68 -5.04
N GLN A 46 -10.64 -15.49 -4.63
CA GLN A 46 -11.65 -15.06 -3.67
C GLN A 46 -11.10 -15.09 -2.24
N ALA A 47 -10.40 -16.16 -1.85
CA ALA A 47 -9.75 -16.23 -0.54
C ALA A 47 -8.71 -15.10 -0.35
N LEU A 48 -7.96 -14.76 -1.41
CA LEU A 48 -7.04 -13.61 -1.41
C LEU A 48 -7.77 -12.26 -1.33
N LYS A 49 -8.95 -12.14 -1.94
CA LYS A 49 -9.78 -10.93 -1.84
C LYS A 49 -10.42 -10.82 -0.46
N GLU A 50 -10.85 -11.92 0.13
CA GLU A 50 -11.43 -11.95 1.48
C GLU A 50 -10.37 -11.74 2.56
N ALA A 51 -9.18 -12.32 2.43
CA ALA A 51 -8.05 -12.04 3.30
C ALA A 51 -7.62 -10.57 3.24
N LYS A 52 -7.50 -9.98 2.04
CA LYS A 52 -7.25 -8.54 1.87
C LYS A 52 -8.38 -7.67 2.43
N LYS A 53 -9.63 -8.12 2.36
CA LYS A 53 -10.78 -7.39 2.90
C LYS A 53 -10.88 -7.52 4.43
N ALA A 54 -10.42 -8.62 5.01
CA ALA A 54 -10.35 -8.81 6.45
C ALA A 54 -9.16 -8.07 7.09
N GLU A 55 -8.07 -7.86 6.35
CA GLU A 55 -6.89 -7.11 6.84
C GLU A 55 -7.02 -5.59 6.70
N MET A 56 -8.00 -5.08 5.96
CA MET A 56 -8.30 -3.66 5.96
C MET A 56 -9.45 -3.41 6.95
N PRO A 57 -9.18 -2.87 8.14
CA PRO A 57 -10.25 -2.27 8.91
C PRO A 57 -10.84 -1.16 8.04
N THR A 58 -12.08 -1.34 7.62
CA THR A 58 -12.81 -0.47 6.68
C THR A 58 -13.06 0.94 7.22
N THR A 59 -12.65 1.19 8.47
CA THR A 59 -12.66 2.50 9.09
C THR A 59 -11.43 2.63 9.98
N ARG A 60 -10.41 3.34 9.51
CA ARG A 60 -9.40 3.86 10.43
C ARG A 60 -10.13 4.75 11.46
N PRO A 61 -9.84 4.62 12.75
CA PRO A 61 -10.43 5.48 13.76
C PRO A 61 -10.19 6.94 13.36
N GLU A 62 -11.14 7.80 13.70
CA GLU A 62 -11.04 9.22 13.44
C GLU A 62 -9.73 9.78 14.03
N LEU A 63 -9.09 10.72 13.33
CA LEU A 63 -7.85 11.34 13.82
C LEU A 63 -8.21 12.25 15.00
N THR A 64 -7.77 11.90 16.19
CA THR A 64 -7.93 12.74 17.37
C THR A 64 -6.82 13.79 17.46
N LEU A 65 -7.08 14.87 18.18
CA LEU A 65 -6.07 15.91 18.45
C LEU A 65 -4.80 15.35 19.08
N GLU A 66 -4.94 14.42 20.02
CA GLU A 66 -3.80 13.77 20.67
C GLU A 66 -2.96 12.93 19.69
N ALA A 67 -3.64 12.19 18.82
CA ALA A 67 -2.95 11.40 17.80
C ALA A 67 -2.25 12.31 16.78
N ALA A 68 -2.88 13.41 16.37
CA ALA A 68 -2.27 14.40 15.50
C ALA A 68 -1.05 15.06 16.18
N GLN A 69 -1.18 15.44 17.45
CA GLN A 69 -0.06 16.00 18.23
C GLN A 69 1.12 15.03 18.29
N HIS A 70 0.86 13.77 18.58
CA HIS A 70 1.92 12.75 18.64
C HIS A 70 2.66 12.61 17.29
N ILE A 71 1.93 12.64 16.18
CA ILE A 71 2.52 12.56 14.83
C ILE A 71 3.37 13.80 14.55
N VAL A 72 2.86 14.99 14.84
CA VAL A 72 3.57 16.26 14.61
C VAL A 72 4.84 16.33 15.44
N THR A 73 4.75 16.03 16.73
CA THR A 73 5.90 16.01 17.64
C THR A 73 6.98 15.02 17.18
N GLY A 74 6.56 13.83 16.74
CA GLY A 74 7.47 12.82 16.20
C GLY A 74 8.12 13.25 14.88
N ALA A 75 7.36 13.89 13.98
CA ALA A 75 7.87 14.39 12.70
C ALA A 75 8.88 15.51 12.87
N LEU A 76 8.63 16.41 13.83
CA LEU A 76 9.53 17.53 14.14
C LEU A 76 10.66 17.14 15.11
N LYS A 77 10.66 15.91 15.62
CA LYS A 77 11.62 15.39 16.62
C LYS A 77 11.65 16.26 17.88
N GLU A 78 10.52 16.76 18.27
CA GLU A 78 10.35 17.53 19.51
C GLU A 78 10.19 16.63 20.73
N ASP A 79 10.40 17.17 21.92
CA ASP A 79 10.15 16.45 23.17
C ASP A 79 8.63 16.26 23.38
N PRO A 80 8.12 15.03 23.46
CA PRO A 80 6.71 14.78 23.65
C PRO A 80 6.15 15.31 24.99
N THR A 81 7.00 15.53 25.97
CA THR A 81 6.60 16.08 27.28
C THR A 81 6.51 17.61 27.28
N ASN A 82 7.19 18.27 26.33
CA ASN A 82 7.19 19.72 26.20
C ASN A 82 7.31 20.13 24.71
N PRO A 83 6.29 19.85 23.90
CA PRO A 83 6.30 20.18 22.49
C PRO A 83 6.29 21.69 22.28
N LYS A 84 7.12 22.19 21.37
CA LYS A 84 7.13 23.61 20.96
C LYS A 84 6.02 23.90 19.95
N THR A 85 5.63 22.88 19.19
CA THR A 85 4.58 22.97 18.18
C THR A 85 3.33 22.26 18.69
N LEU A 86 2.25 22.99 18.81
CA LEU A 86 0.96 22.48 19.29
C LEU A 86 -0.02 22.34 18.14
N VAL A 87 -0.74 21.21 18.08
CA VAL A 87 -1.89 21.05 17.19
C VAL A 87 -3.11 21.67 17.87
N VAL A 88 -3.57 22.79 17.32
CA VAL A 88 -4.69 23.55 17.89
C VAL A 88 -6.03 23.03 17.39
N GLN A 89 -6.10 22.65 16.12
CA GLN A 89 -7.34 22.24 15.48
C GLN A 89 -7.09 21.28 14.31
N ILE A 90 -8.02 20.36 14.11
CA ILE A 90 -8.13 19.56 12.89
C ILE A 90 -9.27 20.19 12.07
N VAL A 91 -8.93 20.75 10.91
CA VAL A 91 -9.90 21.46 10.04
C VAL A 91 -10.58 20.49 9.10
N ASP A 92 -9.81 19.58 8.52
CA ASP A 92 -10.32 18.52 7.66
C ASP A 92 -9.73 17.18 8.12
N ASN A 93 -10.59 16.19 8.26
CA ASN A 93 -10.24 14.86 8.77
C ASN A 93 -10.59 13.78 7.75
N ASN A 94 -10.09 13.94 6.54
CA ASN A 94 -10.18 12.89 5.55
C ASN A 94 -9.18 11.77 5.88
N GLN A 95 -9.55 10.51 5.62
CA GLN A 95 -8.69 9.35 5.90
C GLN A 95 -7.33 9.40 5.22
N LYS A 96 -7.24 10.03 4.05
CA LYS A 96 -6.01 10.15 3.26
C LYS A 96 -5.28 11.47 3.47
N LEU A 97 -6.01 12.53 3.72
CA LEU A 97 -5.49 13.88 3.85
C LEU A 97 -6.19 14.56 5.01
N ALA A 98 -5.44 15.04 5.98
CA ALA A 98 -5.97 15.83 7.07
C ALA A 98 -5.27 17.20 7.10
N ALA A 99 -6.06 18.25 7.29
CA ALA A 99 -5.58 19.61 7.48
C ALA A 99 -5.57 19.96 8.96
N LEU A 100 -4.44 20.44 9.44
CA LEU A 100 -4.22 20.81 10.83
C LEU A 100 -3.90 22.30 10.92
N ILE A 101 -4.36 22.95 11.98
CA ILE A 101 -3.80 24.23 12.42
C ILE A 101 -2.82 23.92 13.53
N ILE A 102 -1.56 24.28 13.30
CA ILE A 102 -0.50 24.16 14.28
C ILE A 102 -0.10 25.56 14.78
N GLU A 103 0.32 25.63 16.02
CA GLU A 103 0.84 26.85 16.62
C GLU A 103 2.27 26.60 17.12
N SER A 104 3.21 27.40 16.65
CA SER A 104 4.60 27.43 17.13
C SER A 104 5.05 28.88 17.31
N ASP A 105 5.67 29.16 18.43
CA ASP A 105 6.12 30.54 18.79
C ASP A 105 5.04 31.61 18.63
N LYS A 106 3.79 31.29 18.98
CA LYS A 106 2.58 32.13 18.85
C LYS A 106 2.16 32.41 17.39
N LEU A 107 2.78 31.75 16.44
CA LEU A 107 2.38 31.82 15.03
C LEU A 107 1.54 30.60 14.68
N LYS A 108 0.39 30.85 14.09
CA LYS A 108 -0.46 29.79 13.55
C LYS A 108 -0.13 29.54 12.09
N LYS A 109 -0.03 28.27 11.70
CA LYS A 109 0.20 27.82 10.32
C LYS A 109 -0.70 26.64 10.01
N VAL A 110 -1.01 26.48 8.72
CA VAL A 110 -1.65 25.25 8.23
C VAL A 110 -0.59 24.19 7.99
N ALA A 111 -0.89 22.97 8.41
CA ALA A 111 -0.07 21.81 8.18
C ALA A 111 -0.92 20.65 7.66
N TRP A 112 -0.32 19.74 6.96
CA TRP A 112 -0.97 18.64 6.29
C TRP A 112 -0.44 17.30 6.78
N LEU A 113 -1.35 16.35 6.97
CA LEU A 113 -1.02 14.95 7.20
C LEU A 113 -1.54 14.10 6.04
N ILE A 114 -0.64 13.46 5.30
CA ILE A 114 -0.98 12.51 4.25
C ILE A 114 -0.88 11.10 4.82
N ASP A 115 -1.94 10.30 4.66
CA ASP A 115 -2.06 8.94 5.18
C ASP A 115 -1.70 8.80 6.67
N ARG A 116 -1.74 9.90 7.44
CA ARG A 116 -1.33 9.98 8.85
C ARG A 116 0.13 9.59 9.10
N ARG A 117 0.98 9.73 8.08
CA ARG A 117 2.40 9.34 8.14
C ARG A 117 3.33 10.44 7.67
N ILE A 118 2.89 11.22 6.71
CA ILE A 118 3.71 12.28 6.12
C ILE A 118 3.15 13.60 6.62
N PHE A 119 3.98 14.33 7.35
CA PHE A 119 3.71 15.68 7.83
C PHE A 119 4.46 16.67 6.96
N PHE A 120 3.79 17.72 6.53
CA PHE A 120 4.44 18.84 5.86
C PHE A 120 3.71 20.16 6.14
N THR A 121 4.44 21.25 6.02
CA THR A 121 3.94 22.62 6.04
C THR A 121 4.22 23.25 4.69
N GLY A 122 3.29 24.03 4.17
CA GLY A 122 3.42 24.69 2.88
C GLY A 122 2.13 24.63 2.08
N ASP A 123 2.20 25.16 0.86
CA ASP A 123 1.04 25.24 -0.02
C ASP A 123 0.69 23.90 -0.63
N LEU A 124 -0.58 23.56 -0.55
CA LEU A 124 -1.18 22.40 -1.21
C LEU A 124 -2.19 22.89 -2.24
N PHE A 125 -2.04 22.42 -3.48
CA PHE A 125 -2.93 22.75 -4.57
C PHE A 125 -3.76 21.53 -4.98
N ASN A 126 -5.01 21.75 -5.36
CA ASN A 126 -5.81 20.71 -6.01
C ASN A 126 -5.51 20.65 -7.52
N ASP A 127 -6.15 19.70 -8.22
CA ASP A 127 -5.99 19.46 -9.66
C ASP A 127 -6.45 20.66 -10.51
N ASP A 128 -7.32 21.52 -9.98
CA ASP A 128 -7.79 22.75 -10.64
C ASP A 128 -6.84 23.94 -10.39
N GLY A 129 -5.74 23.73 -9.65
CA GLY A 129 -4.77 24.78 -9.31
C GLY A 129 -5.19 25.70 -8.17
N TYR A 130 -6.27 25.34 -7.43
CA TYR A 130 -6.69 26.12 -6.26
C TYR A 130 -5.80 25.79 -5.04
N ASN A 131 -5.31 26.85 -4.37
CA ASN A 131 -4.51 26.73 -3.15
C ASN A 131 -5.40 26.41 -1.94
N LEU A 132 -5.37 25.14 -1.52
CA LEU A 132 -6.15 24.66 -0.37
C LEU A 132 -5.64 25.25 0.95
N THR A 133 -4.33 25.48 1.08
CA THR A 133 -3.71 26.09 2.26
C THR A 133 -4.23 27.50 2.47
N GLU A 134 -4.17 28.33 1.44
CA GLU A 134 -4.69 29.69 1.48
C GLU A 134 -6.19 29.74 1.80
N GLY A 135 -6.97 28.78 1.28
CA GLY A 135 -8.39 28.65 1.57
C GLY A 135 -8.66 28.42 3.05
N ILE A 136 -7.90 27.53 3.70
CA ILE A 136 -8.02 27.25 5.14
C ILE A 136 -7.52 28.43 5.97
N GLU A 137 -6.42 29.06 5.59
CA GLU A 137 -5.88 30.23 6.27
C GLU A 137 -6.88 31.38 6.32
N LYS A 138 -7.52 31.68 5.17
CA LYS A 138 -8.58 32.70 5.08
C LYS A 138 -9.78 32.39 5.99
N GLN A 139 -10.23 31.13 5.99
CA GLN A 139 -11.36 30.70 6.81
C GLN A 139 -11.08 30.81 8.32
N ASN A 140 -9.83 30.63 8.72
CA ASN A 140 -9.42 30.64 10.14
C ASN A 140 -8.68 31.91 10.56
N ASN A 141 -8.68 32.96 9.73
CA ASN A 141 -7.98 34.22 9.97
C ASN A 141 -6.49 34.05 10.32
N ILE A 142 -5.84 33.13 9.63
CA ILE A 142 -4.40 32.90 9.74
C ILE A 142 -3.71 33.77 8.70
N PRO A 143 -2.70 34.59 9.07
CA PRO A 143 -1.97 35.36 8.08
C PRO A 143 -1.19 34.46 7.16
N HIS A 144 -1.38 34.64 5.85
CA HIS A 144 -0.62 33.90 4.83
C HIS A 144 0.81 34.42 4.82
N ASN A 145 1.75 33.61 5.28
CA ASN A 145 3.18 33.88 5.15
C ASN A 145 3.69 33.10 3.95
N SER A 146 3.69 33.71 2.78
CA SER A 146 4.50 33.23 1.65
C SER A 146 5.98 33.50 1.99
N ASP A 147 6.67 32.42 2.37
CA ASP A 147 8.13 32.41 2.51
C ASP A 147 8.81 32.49 1.16
#